data_d3055f263b2eb73cf5fb4996552e0224
#
_entry.id   d3055f263b2eb73cf5fb4996552e0224
#
_cell.length_a   1.000
_cell.length_b   1.000
_cell.length_c   1.000
_cell.angle_alpha   90.00
_cell.angle_beta   90.00
_cell.angle_gamma   90.00
#
_symmetry.space_group_name_H-M   'P 1'
#
loop_
_entity.id
_entity.type
_entity.pdbx_description
1 polymer ?
#
loop_
_entity_poly.entity_id
_entity_poly.type
_entity_poly.pdbx_seq_one_letter_code
_entity_poly.pdbx_strand_id
1 'polypeptide(L)' 'MTANLKRSLSISGHRTSISLEPEFWEALQAAAKTEEKSLAALVGDIDRNRGKRNLSSAIRVWILKRHAAQG' A
#
# COMPACT_ATOMS: atom_id res chain seq x y z
N MET A 1 19.62 8.28 -6.25
CA MET A 1 18.64 7.52 -7.05
C MET A 1 17.87 6.58 -6.13
N THR A 2 16.55 6.67 -6.16
CA THR A 2 15.71 5.86 -5.27
C THR A 2 15.37 4.54 -5.96
N ALA A 3 15.72 3.43 -5.30
CA ALA A 3 15.38 2.11 -5.80
C ALA A 3 14.08 1.64 -5.15
N ASN A 4 13.25 0.90 -5.89
CA ASN A 4 12.08 0.30 -5.33
C ASN A 4 12.47 -0.80 -4.36
N LEU A 5 11.76 -0.86 -3.24
CA LEU A 5 11.92 -1.92 -2.27
C LEU A 5 10.83 -2.95 -2.48
N LYS A 6 11.24 -4.20 -2.61
CA LYS A 6 10.32 -5.31 -2.80
C LYS A 6 10.08 -6.00 -1.46
N ARG A 7 8.83 -6.14 -1.09
CA ARG A 7 8.44 -6.83 0.14
C ARG A 7 7.33 -7.83 -0.15
N SER A 8 7.36 -8.95 0.57
CA SER A 8 6.31 -9.96 0.46
C SER A 8 5.35 -9.81 1.63
N LEU A 9 4.07 -9.79 1.32
CA LEU A 9 3.00 -9.70 2.31
C LEU A 9 2.00 -10.82 2.09
N SER A 10 1.41 -11.31 3.17
CA SER A 10 0.31 -12.25 3.09
C SER A 10 -0.99 -11.47 3.10
N ILE A 11 -1.72 -11.52 1.99
CA ILE A 11 -2.95 -10.76 1.80
C ILE A 11 -4.05 -11.73 1.41
N SER A 12 -5.11 -11.78 2.21
CA SER A 12 -6.27 -12.64 1.96
C SER A 12 -5.87 -14.11 1.69
N GLY A 13 -4.90 -14.59 2.46
CA GLY A 13 -4.43 -15.97 2.33
C GLY A 13 -3.43 -16.20 1.21
N HIS A 14 -3.03 -15.17 0.48
CA HIS A 14 -2.07 -15.28 -0.60
C HIS A 14 -0.81 -14.50 -0.28
N ARG A 15 0.33 -15.04 -0.68
CA ARG A 15 1.58 -14.34 -0.56
C ARG A 15 1.83 -13.53 -1.84
N THR A 16 2.00 -12.24 -1.67
CA THR A 16 2.15 -11.30 -2.78
C THR A 16 3.41 -10.47 -2.60
N SER A 17 4.16 -10.30 -3.68
CA SER A 17 5.34 -9.42 -3.68
C SER A 17 4.92 -8.07 -4.21
N ILE A 18 5.30 -7.01 -3.51
CA ILE A 18 4.94 -5.64 -3.84
C ILE A 18 6.22 -4.82 -3.90
N SER A 19 6.41 -4.08 -4.98
CA SER A 19 7.55 -3.17 -5.12
C SER A 19 7.07 -1.72 -5.08
N LEU A 20 7.60 -0.97 -4.14
CA LEU A 20 7.27 0.45 -3.98
C LEU A 20 8.54 1.23 -3.65
N GLU A 21 8.54 2.50 -4.02
CA GLU A 21 9.57 3.41 -3.56
C GLU A 21 9.55 3.49 -2.04
N PRO A 22 10.70 3.73 -1.39
CA PRO A 22 10.73 3.82 0.08
C PRO A 22 9.75 4.84 0.65
N GLU A 23 9.56 5.95 -0.03
CA GLU A 23 8.63 6.99 0.39
C GLU A 23 7.19 6.48 0.48
N PHE A 24 6.80 5.63 -0.48
CA PHE A 24 5.47 5.03 -0.45
C PHE A 24 5.34 3.98 0.65
N TRP A 25 6.39 3.21 0.92
CA TRP A 25 6.37 2.27 2.04
C TRP A 25 6.20 3.00 3.36
N GLU A 26 6.91 4.10 3.55
CA GLU A 26 6.79 4.91 4.77
C GLU A 26 5.39 5.48 4.92
N ALA A 27 4.83 6.03 3.84
CA ALA A 27 3.48 6.58 3.86
C ALA A 27 2.44 5.49 4.15
N LEU A 28 2.63 4.31 3.58
CA LEU A 28 1.72 3.19 3.79
C LEU A 28 1.77 2.70 5.24
N GLN A 29 2.96 2.59 5.83
CA GLN A 29 3.12 2.20 7.20
C GLN A 29 2.51 3.23 8.16
N ALA A 30 2.71 4.50 7.88
CA ALA A 30 2.12 5.57 8.68
C ALA A 30 0.59 5.53 8.62
N ALA A 31 0.04 5.27 7.44
CA ALA A 31 -1.41 5.15 7.26
C ALA A 31 -1.96 3.96 8.04
N ALA A 32 -1.27 2.82 7.99
CA ALA A 32 -1.70 1.62 8.72
C ALA A 32 -1.73 1.90 10.23
N LYS A 33 -0.71 2.59 10.74
CA LYS A 33 -0.64 2.95 12.15
C LYS A 33 -1.79 3.88 12.53
N THR A 34 -2.08 4.87 11.71
CA THR A 34 -3.18 5.81 11.96
C THR A 34 -4.53 5.09 11.95
N GLU A 35 -4.71 4.11 11.07
CA GLU A 35 -5.93 3.33 10.96
C GLU A 35 -6.00 2.21 11.99
N GLU A 36 -4.94 2.03 12.78
CA GLU A 36 -4.82 0.94 13.76
C GLU A 36 -4.99 -0.44 13.12
N LYS A 37 -4.39 -0.60 11.95
CA LYS A 37 -4.41 -1.85 11.19
C LYS A 37 -3.00 -2.35 10.96
N SER A 38 -2.85 -3.65 10.74
CA SER A 38 -1.59 -4.18 10.26
C SER A 38 -1.38 -3.71 8.81
N LEU A 39 -0.12 -3.69 8.39
CA LEU A 39 0.20 -3.33 7.01
C LEU A 39 -0.51 -4.27 6.03
N ALA A 40 -0.51 -5.58 6.32
CA ALA A 40 -1.18 -6.56 5.47
C ALA A 40 -2.68 -6.32 5.40
N ALA A 41 -3.31 -5.95 6.52
CA ALA A 41 -4.75 -5.67 6.53
C ALA A 41 -5.08 -4.45 5.68
N LEU A 42 -4.28 -3.39 5.79
CA LEU A 42 -4.49 -2.18 4.99
C LEU A 42 -4.31 -2.47 3.50
N VAL A 43 -3.24 -3.17 3.15
CA VAL A 43 -2.98 -3.53 1.75
C VAL A 43 -4.08 -4.44 1.22
N GLY A 44 -4.60 -5.34 2.06
CA GLY A 44 -5.75 -6.18 1.70
C GLY A 44 -6.99 -5.37 1.34
N ASP A 45 -7.25 -4.31 2.11
CA ASP A 45 -8.36 -3.41 1.82
C ASP A 45 -8.17 -2.70 0.48
N ILE A 46 -6.96 -2.23 0.23
CA ILE A 46 -6.64 -1.58 -1.05
C ILE A 46 -6.79 -2.57 -2.20
N ASP A 47 -6.34 -3.80 -2.02
CA ASP A 47 -6.44 -4.84 -3.02
C ASP A 47 -7.90 -5.13 -3.41
N ARG A 48 -8.78 -5.20 -2.43
CA ARG A 48 -10.20 -5.44 -2.69
C ARG A 48 -10.86 -4.33 -3.50
N ASN A 49 -10.31 -3.13 -3.44
CA ASN A 49 -10.89 -1.96 -4.09
C ASN A 49 -10.09 -1.48 -5.31
N ARG A 50 -9.09 -2.24 -5.75
CA ARG A 50 -8.21 -1.78 -6.82
C ARG A 50 -8.79 -1.89 -8.22
N GLY A 51 -9.81 -2.70 -8.40
CA GLY A 51 -10.36 -2.92 -9.74
C GLY A 51 -9.34 -3.56 -10.66
N LYS A 52 -9.10 -2.93 -11.82
CA LYS A 52 -8.19 -3.47 -12.84
C LYS A 52 -6.74 -3.02 -12.69
N ARG A 53 -6.44 -2.16 -11.73
CA ARG A 53 -5.07 -1.70 -11.50
C ARG A 53 -4.23 -2.82 -10.89
N ASN A 54 -2.93 -2.84 -11.20
CA ASN A 54 -2.06 -3.71 -10.43
C ASN A 54 -1.93 -3.17 -9.01
N LEU A 55 -1.52 -4.01 -8.08
CA LEU A 55 -1.56 -3.68 -6.67
C LEU A 55 -0.62 -2.52 -6.31
N SER A 56 0.58 -2.49 -6.87
CA SER A 56 1.52 -1.39 -6.59
C SER A 56 0.95 -0.05 -7.04
N SER A 57 0.34 -0.02 -8.22
CA SER A 57 -0.30 1.19 -8.74
C SER A 57 -1.48 1.60 -7.85
N ALA A 58 -2.29 0.63 -7.44
CA ALA A 58 -3.44 0.90 -6.58
C ALA A 58 -3.00 1.51 -5.24
N ILE A 59 -1.91 1.00 -4.67
CA ILE A 59 -1.37 1.53 -3.42
C ILE A 59 -0.92 2.98 -3.60
N ARG A 60 -0.16 3.27 -4.67
CA ARG A 60 0.30 4.64 -4.94
C ARG A 60 -0.87 5.61 -5.09
N VAL A 61 -1.87 5.21 -5.84
CA VAL A 61 -3.07 6.05 -6.05
C VAL A 61 -3.83 6.25 -4.75
N TRP A 62 -3.96 5.19 -3.94
CA TRP A 62 -4.62 5.28 -2.66
C TRP A 62 -3.92 6.28 -1.73
N ILE A 63 -2.60 6.20 -1.67
CA ILE A 63 -1.80 7.12 -0.85
C ILE A 63 -1.97 8.57 -1.33
N LEU A 64 -1.92 8.77 -2.64
CA LEU A 64 -2.07 10.09 -3.23
C LEU A 64 -3.44 10.70 -2.87
N LYS A 65 -4.50 9.91 -3.02
CA LYS A 65 -5.84 10.38 -2.69
C LYS A 65 -6.00 10.69 -1.21
N ARG A 66 -5.37 9.87 -0.35
CA ARG A 66 -5.41 10.09 1.08
C ARG A 66 -4.75 11.42 1.46
N HIS A 67 -3.59 11.72 0.89
CA HIS A 67 -2.90 12.99 1.14
C HIS A 67 -3.72 14.18 0.62
N ALA A 68 -4.31 14.06 -0.55
CA ALA A 68 -5.14 15.11 -1.11
C ALA A 68 -6.36 15.40 -0.22
N ALA A 69 -6.95 14.35 0.35
CA ALA A 69 -8.11 14.51 1.22
C ALA A 69 -7.74 15.15 2.55
N GLN A 70 -6.51 14.95 3.02
CA GLN A 70 -6.04 15.50 4.29
C GLN A 70 -5.42 16.89 4.15
N GLY A 71 -4.99 17.20 2.96
CA GLY A 71 -4.33 18.47 2.64
C GLY A 71 -5.29 19.59 2.48
#